data_27146c5c1f36174d6e3088f82858f38e
#
_entry.id   27146c5c1f36174d6e3088f82858f38e
#
_cell.length_a   1.000
_cell.length_b   1.000
_cell.length_c   1.000
_cell.angle_alpha   90.00
_cell.angle_beta   90.00
_cell.angle_gamma   90.00
#
_symmetry.space_group_name_H-M   'P 1'
#
loop_
_entity.id
_entity.type
_entity.pdbx_description
1 polymer ?
#
loop_
_entity_poly.entity_id
_entity_poly.type
_entity_poly.pdbx_seq_one_letter_code
_entity_poly.pdbx_strand_id
1 'polypeptide(L)'
;MNILIIKLGALGDIIISTSIIKKIINHHLKDTIYLLTTPNFKDLFNNFKKVNVVSFDRRGLKNFINTVSWIRKKKFNRIYDLQSNDRTSLYCALSNATYCAGNHPRFPYSFHPEEKYRGQCHSFERLNQIIVSAGISPAKPKPSLPATADAISKVAKWIKNHGLETGNFIIIHAGSSKKHLSKRWPYFAELAATLSKNIKIVWIGGNDDIELNQHLSEFNGINATNEFNVLCLAELGRKAKFAITNDSAPMHILSCSAIPIYALFGPTNPKRTHALGQNKRVISVSSNFSPDDSKFT
;
A
#
# COMPACT_ATOMS: atom_id res chain seq x y z
N MET A 1 -28.48 1.25 4.97
CA MET A 1 -28.23 0.95 3.54
C MET A 1 -27.12 -0.10 3.40
N ASN A 2 -26.99 -0.76 2.24
CA ASN A 2 -25.84 -1.61 1.94
C ASN A 2 -24.82 -0.83 1.09
N ILE A 3 -23.60 -0.76 1.56
CA ILE A 3 -22.49 -0.03 0.94
C ILE A 3 -21.41 -1.01 0.50
N LEU A 4 -20.91 -0.87 -0.72
CA LEU A 4 -19.78 -1.65 -1.22
C LEU A 4 -18.57 -0.75 -1.49
N ILE A 5 -17.43 -1.15 -1.00
CA ILE A 5 -16.11 -0.58 -1.34
C ILE A 5 -15.37 -1.63 -2.16
N ILE A 6 -14.83 -1.27 -3.32
CA ILE A 6 -14.05 -2.18 -4.18
C ILE A 6 -12.59 -1.72 -4.23
N LYS A 7 -11.67 -2.59 -3.77
CA LYS A 7 -10.22 -2.39 -3.90
C LYS A 7 -9.50 -3.73 -4.04
N LEU A 8 -9.01 -4.04 -5.24
CA LEU A 8 -8.52 -5.37 -5.62
C LEU A 8 -6.99 -5.52 -5.61
N GLY A 9 -6.25 -4.44 -5.57
CA GLY A 9 -4.76 -4.41 -5.65
C GLY A 9 -4.27 -3.17 -6.40
N ALA A 10 -2.96 -2.93 -6.68
CA ALA A 10 -1.85 -3.68 -6.13
C ALA A 10 -1.63 -3.37 -4.64
N LEU A 11 -0.63 -4.03 -3.97
CA LEU A 11 -0.40 -3.87 -2.53
C LEU A 11 -0.19 -2.41 -2.12
N GLY A 12 0.71 -1.67 -2.81
CA GLY A 12 0.94 -0.25 -2.51
C GLY A 12 -0.33 0.59 -2.63
N ASP A 13 -1.15 0.35 -3.67
CA ASP A 13 -2.43 1.06 -3.87
C ASP A 13 -3.47 0.71 -2.79
N ILE A 14 -3.46 -0.54 -2.29
CA ILE A 14 -4.28 -0.94 -1.15
C ILE A 14 -3.88 -0.12 0.08
N ILE A 15 -2.59 -0.05 0.39
CA ILE A 15 -2.08 0.71 1.53
C ILE A 15 -2.48 2.19 1.43
N ILE A 16 -2.25 2.81 0.27
CA ILE A 16 -2.65 4.21 0.01
C ILE A 16 -4.15 4.40 0.24
N SER A 17 -4.98 3.43 -0.15
CA SER A 17 -6.43 3.52 -0.03
C SER A 17 -6.97 3.34 1.40
N THR A 18 -6.16 2.85 2.36
CA THR A 18 -6.64 2.54 3.72
C THR A 18 -7.24 3.73 4.46
N SER A 19 -6.70 4.94 4.27
CA SER A 19 -7.24 6.17 4.85
C SER A 19 -8.58 6.56 4.21
N ILE A 20 -8.74 6.34 2.91
CA ILE A 20 -9.99 6.57 2.18
C ILE A 20 -11.05 5.56 2.63
N ILE A 21 -10.70 4.27 2.72
CA ILE A 21 -11.58 3.20 3.21
C ILE A 21 -12.07 3.52 4.63
N LYS A 22 -11.17 3.92 5.54
CA LYS A 22 -11.57 4.36 6.88
C LYS A 22 -12.51 5.54 6.86
N LYS A 23 -12.30 6.50 5.96
CA LYS A 23 -13.16 7.67 5.83
C LYS A 23 -14.56 7.29 5.37
N ILE A 24 -14.69 6.36 4.39
CA ILE A 24 -15.97 5.82 3.94
C ILE A 24 -16.66 5.08 5.10
N ILE A 25 -15.95 4.21 5.82
CA ILE A 25 -16.50 3.47 6.97
C ILE A 25 -17.05 4.43 8.02
N ASN A 26 -16.30 5.48 8.36
CA ASN A 26 -16.72 6.46 9.36
C ASN A 26 -17.91 7.32 8.91
N HIS A 27 -18.06 7.56 7.61
CA HIS A 27 -19.23 8.26 7.06
C HIS A 27 -20.49 7.39 7.13
N HIS A 28 -20.34 6.08 6.95
CA HIS A 28 -21.42 5.11 6.87
C HIS A 28 -21.60 4.26 8.14
N LEU A 29 -21.37 4.83 9.34
CA LEU A 29 -21.37 4.08 10.62
C LEU A 29 -22.70 3.38 10.92
N LYS A 30 -23.81 3.85 10.36
CA LYS A 30 -25.18 3.29 10.54
C LYS A 30 -25.57 2.30 9.44
N ASP A 31 -24.70 2.11 8.44
CA ASP A 31 -24.96 1.28 7.27
C ASP A 31 -24.21 -0.07 7.38
N THR A 32 -24.63 -1.05 6.59
CA THR A 32 -23.91 -2.32 6.44
C THR A 32 -22.86 -2.17 5.35
N ILE A 33 -21.59 -2.23 5.72
CA ILE A 33 -20.47 -1.97 4.81
C ILE A 33 -19.80 -3.28 4.43
N TYR A 34 -19.51 -3.43 3.14
CA TYR A 34 -18.73 -4.53 2.57
C TYR A 34 -17.50 -3.97 1.87
N LEU A 35 -16.37 -4.66 2.03
CA LEU A 35 -15.14 -4.41 1.28
C LEU A 35 -14.84 -5.62 0.42
N LEU A 36 -14.89 -5.43 -0.90
CA LEU A 36 -14.51 -6.43 -1.89
C LEU A 36 -13.03 -6.26 -2.25
N THR A 37 -12.26 -7.32 -2.01
CA THR A 37 -10.83 -7.39 -2.34
C THR A 37 -10.48 -8.74 -3.00
N THR A 38 -9.19 -9.03 -3.21
CA THR A 38 -8.73 -10.35 -3.64
C THR A 38 -8.27 -11.19 -2.43
N PRO A 39 -8.23 -12.53 -2.54
CA PRO A 39 -7.83 -13.41 -1.44
C PRO A 39 -6.49 -13.02 -0.80
N ASN A 40 -5.51 -12.64 -1.61
CA ASN A 40 -4.17 -12.25 -1.15
C ASN A 40 -4.15 -11.03 -0.21
N PHE A 41 -5.21 -10.22 -0.20
CA PHE A 41 -5.26 -8.99 0.59
C PHE A 41 -6.37 -8.99 1.64
N LYS A 42 -7.16 -10.07 1.73
CA LYS A 42 -8.27 -10.17 2.68
C LYS A 42 -7.82 -9.91 4.11
N ASP A 43 -6.74 -10.54 4.52
CA ASP A 43 -6.26 -10.51 5.90
C ASP A 43 -5.76 -9.12 6.34
N LEU A 44 -5.39 -8.26 5.41
CA LEU A 44 -5.00 -6.87 5.72
C LEU A 44 -6.14 -6.07 6.36
N PHE A 45 -7.38 -6.47 6.11
CA PHE A 45 -8.57 -5.76 6.55
C PHE A 45 -9.30 -6.43 7.72
N ASN A 46 -8.83 -7.59 8.21
CA ASN A 46 -9.50 -8.33 9.29
C ASN A 46 -9.68 -7.50 10.57
N ASN A 47 -8.79 -6.56 10.86
CA ASN A 47 -8.87 -5.67 12.02
C ASN A 47 -9.52 -4.31 11.72
N PHE A 48 -10.11 -4.12 10.54
CA PHE A 48 -10.95 -2.97 10.27
C PHE A 48 -12.33 -3.20 10.88
N LYS A 49 -12.68 -2.41 11.87
CA LYS A 49 -13.99 -2.50 12.53
C LYS A 49 -15.13 -2.07 11.59
N LYS A 50 -16.32 -2.65 11.78
CA LYS A 50 -17.56 -2.27 11.08
C LYS A 50 -17.53 -2.46 9.56
N VAL A 51 -16.75 -3.39 9.05
CA VAL A 51 -16.71 -3.74 7.63
C VAL A 51 -16.68 -5.25 7.45
N ASN A 52 -17.52 -5.77 6.55
CA ASN A 52 -17.53 -7.17 6.14
C ASN A 52 -16.58 -7.36 4.97
N VAL A 53 -15.44 -8.00 5.20
CA VAL A 53 -14.44 -8.22 4.16
C VAL A 53 -14.79 -9.47 3.35
N VAL A 54 -14.94 -9.29 2.04
CA VAL A 54 -15.26 -10.36 1.09
C VAL A 54 -14.18 -10.41 0.01
N SER A 55 -13.79 -11.60 -0.39
CA SER A 55 -12.77 -11.77 -1.43
C SER A 55 -13.23 -12.72 -2.52
N PHE A 56 -12.93 -12.33 -3.76
CA PHE A 56 -13.06 -13.19 -4.94
C PHE A 56 -11.79 -13.12 -5.76
N ASP A 57 -11.44 -14.25 -6.39
CA ASP A 57 -10.40 -14.24 -7.39
C ASP A 57 -10.82 -13.40 -8.58
N ARG A 58 -9.90 -12.56 -9.05
CA ARG A 58 -10.15 -11.71 -10.22
C ARG A 58 -9.90 -12.40 -11.57
N ARG A 59 -9.39 -13.64 -11.59
CA ARG A 59 -9.10 -14.36 -12.84
C ARG A 59 -10.28 -15.25 -13.23
N GLY A 60 -10.50 -15.35 -14.54
CA GLY A 60 -11.50 -16.25 -15.14
C GLY A 60 -12.93 -15.70 -15.14
N LEU A 61 -13.73 -16.23 -16.08
CA LEU A 61 -15.13 -15.82 -16.30
C LEU A 61 -16.06 -16.29 -15.16
N LYS A 62 -15.83 -17.49 -14.63
CA LYS A 62 -16.62 -18.05 -13.51
C LYS A 62 -16.55 -17.13 -12.29
N ASN A 63 -15.35 -16.66 -11.93
CA ASN A 63 -15.17 -15.75 -10.79
C ASN A 63 -15.79 -14.37 -11.05
N PHE A 64 -15.77 -13.91 -12.31
CA PHE A 64 -16.48 -12.69 -12.69
C PHE A 64 -17.99 -12.82 -12.44
N ILE A 65 -18.61 -13.89 -12.98
CA ILE A 65 -20.05 -14.16 -12.83
C ILE A 65 -20.43 -14.31 -11.36
N ASN A 66 -19.64 -15.08 -10.57
CA ASN A 66 -19.87 -15.26 -9.14
C ASN A 66 -19.82 -13.92 -8.39
N THR A 67 -18.88 -13.06 -8.72
CA THR A 67 -18.74 -11.73 -8.10
C THR A 67 -19.95 -10.86 -8.43
N VAL A 68 -20.38 -10.80 -9.70
CA VAL A 68 -21.55 -10.03 -10.14
C VAL A 68 -22.82 -10.55 -9.48
N SER A 69 -23.02 -11.89 -9.46
CA SER A 69 -24.16 -12.53 -8.81
C SER A 69 -24.22 -12.17 -7.31
N TRP A 70 -23.09 -12.23 -6.61
CA TRP A 70 -23.01 -11.84 -5.21
C TRP A 70 -23.35 -10.35 -5.02
N ILE A 71 -22.81 -9.45 -5.85
CA ILE A 71 -23.09 -8.01 -5.80
C ILE A 71 -24.61 -7.77 -5.96
N ARG A 72 -25.23 -8.39 -6.97
CA ARG A 72 -26.69 -8.26 -7.22
C ARG A 72 -27.53 -8.79 -6.08
N LYS A 73 -27.16 -9.95 -5.52
CA LYS A 73 -27.88 -10.57 -4.38
C LYS A 73 -27.84 -9.69 -3.13
N LYS A 74 -26.76 -8.93 -2.91
CA LYS A 74 -26.60 -8.02 -1.76
C LYS A 74 -27.34 -6.70 -1.91
N LYS A 75 -27.83 -6.33 -3.09
CA LYS A 75 -28.62 -5.12 -3.37
C LYS A 75 -27.99 -3.87 -2.78
N PHE A 76 -26.79 -3.54 -3.25
CA PHE A 76 -26.07 -2.35 -2.79
C PHE A 76 -26.76 -1.05 -3.20
N ASN A 77 -26.88 -0.11 -2.27
CA ASN A 77 -27.37 1.23 -2.54
C ASN A 77 -26.26 2.11 -3.13
N ARG A 78 -25.03 1.96 -2.61
CA ARG A 78 -23.87 2.71 -3.07
C ARG A 78 -22.66 1.81 -3.27
N ILE A 79 -21.89 2.09 -4.32
CA ILE A 79 -20.60 1.43 -4.60
C ILE A 79 -19.52 2.51 -4.71
N TYR A 80 -18.45 2.37 -3.94
CA TYR A 80 -17.23 3.14 -4.05
C TYR A 80 -16.17 2.29 -4.74
N ASP A 81 -15.97 2.50 -6.04
CA ASP A 81 -14.96 1.79 -6.82
C ASP A 81 -13.61 2.51 -6.73
N LEU A 82 -12.83 2.15 -5.72
CA LEU A 82 -11.47 2.67 -5.52
C LEU A 82 -10.44 1.95 -6.40
N GLN A 83 -10.83 0.91 -7.15
CA GLN A 83 -9.99 0.24 -8.13
C GLN A 83 -10.11 0.91 -9.50
N SER A 84 -11.32 1.19 -9.96
CA SER A 84 -11.67 1.92 -11.18
C SER A 84 -10.92 1.45 -12.42
N ASN A 85 -11.02 0.15 -12.70
CA ASN A 85 -10.57 -0.46 -13.96
C ASN A 85 -11.77 -1.07 -14.71
N ASP A 86 -11.56 -1.55 -15.94
CA ASP A 86 -12.63 -2.08 -16.80
C ASP A 86 -13.46 -3.16 -16.10
N ARG A 87 -12.80 -4.09 -15.40
CA ARG A 87 -13.49 -5.16 -14.67
C ARG A 87 -14.38 -4.62 -13.56
N THR A 88 -13.91 -3.66 -12.76
CA THR A 88 -14.69 -3.10 -11.65
C THR A 88 -15.75 -2.15 -12.14
N SER A 89 -15.52 -1.46 -13.25
CA SER A 89 -16.56 -0.68 -13.96
C SER A 89 -17.72 -1.59 -14.41
N LEU A 90 -17.40 -2.78 -14.93
CA LEU A 90 -18.43 -3.77 -15.28
C LEU A 90 -19.17 -4.30 -14.04
N TYR A 91 -18.49 -4.49 -12.90
CA TYR A 91 -19.17 -4.83 -11.64
C TYR A 91 -20.19 -3.74 -11.25
N CYS A 92 -19.80 -2.48 -11.35
CA CYS A 92 -20.70 -1.36 -11.09
C CYS A 92 -21.86 -1.32 -12.08
N ALA A 93 -21.60 -1.46 -13.36
CA ALA A 93 -22.62 -1.44 -14.41
C ALA A 93 -23.68 -2.54 -14.26
N LEU A 94 -23.25 -3.71 -13.80
CA LEU A 94 -24.12 -4.88 -13.63
C LEU A 94 -24.72 -5.01 -12.22
N SER A 95 -24.42 -4.11 -11.30
CA SER A 95 -24.77 -4.22 -9.88
C SER A 95 -26.22 -3.89 -9.54
N ASN A 96 -26.90 -3.08 -10.37
CA ASN A 96 -28.17 -2.40 -10.05
C ASN A 96 -28.09 -1.46 -8.82
N ALA A 97 -26.89 -0.99 -8.45
CA ALA A 97 -26.73 -0.01 -7.37
C ALA A 97 -27.32 1.36 -7.78
N THR A 98 -27.90 2.05 -6.81
CA THR A 98 -28.49 3.39 -7.06
C THR A 98 -27.40 4.39 -7.45
N TYR A 99 -26.23 4.32 -6.80
CA TYR A 99 -25.12 5.23 -7.03
C TYR A 99 -23.78 4.50 -7.07
N CYS A 100 -22.97 4.80 -8.08
CA CYS A 100 -21.59 4.34 -8.17
C CYS A 100 -20.65 5.55 -8.21
N ALA A 101 -19.58 5.50 -7.42
CA ALA A 101 -18.49 6.47 -7.43
C ALA A 101 -17.21 5.83 -7.95
N GLY A 102 -16.54 6.45 -8.90
CA GLY A 102 -15.30 5.93 -9.51
C GLY A 102 -14.51 7.00 -10.23
N ASN A 103 -13.48 6.62 -10.99
CA ASN A 103 -12.44 7.54 -11.44
C ASN A 103 -12.73 8.28 -12.77
N HIS A 104 -13.79 7.99 -13.51
CA HIS A 104 -14.05 8.63 -14.80
C HIS A 104 -15.52 9.05 -14.97
N PRO A 105 -15.81 10.06 -15.83
CA PRO A 105 -17.13 10.70 -15.95
C PRO A 105 -18.14 9.92 -16.81
N ARG A 106 -17.86 8.68 -17.16
CA ARG A 106 -18.72 7.87 -18.01
C ARG A 106 -19.47 6.84 -17.17
N PHE A 107 -20.59 6.37 -17.75
CA PHE A 107 -21.26 5.20 -17.18
C PHE A 107 -20.27 4.12 -16.77
N PRO A 108 -20.38 3.50 -15.60
CA PRO A 108 -21.53 3.49 -14.68
C PRO A 108 -21.43 4.49 -13.50
N TYR A 109 -20.50 5.43 -13.50
CA TYR A 109 -20.26 6.29 -12.34
C TYR A 109 -21.14 7.55 -12.35
N SER A 110 -21.93 7.72 -11.30
CA SER A 110 -22.70 8.93 -11.01
C SER A 110 -21.84 10.01 -10.36
N PHE A 111 -20.77 9.60 -9.65
CA PHE A 111 -19.84 10.47 -8.98
C PHE A 111 -18.41 10.16 -9.42
N HIS A 112 -17.67 11.19 -9.79
CA HIS A 112 -16.29 11.06 -10.30
C HIS A 112 -15.49 12.32 -10.04
N PRO A 113 -14.14 12.25 -9.95
CA PRO A 113 -13.28 13.41 -9.84
C PRO A 113 -13.38 14.33 -11.06
N GLU A 114 -13.13 15.63 -10.84
CA GLU A 114 -12.88 16.58 -11.93
C GLU A 114 -11.67 16.13 -12.76
N GLU A 115 -11.60 16.57 -14.02
CA GLU A 115 -10.57 16.15 -14.99
C GLU A 115 -9.13 16.40 -14.50
N LYS A 116 -8.88 17.51 -13.83
CA LYS A 116 -7.57 17.87 -13.26
C LYS A 116 -7.00 16.85 -12.30
N TYR A 117 -7.83 15.99 -11.68
CA TYR A 117 -7.41 14.94 -10.76
C TYR A 117 -7.22 13.57 -11.44
N ARG A 118 -7.44 13.44 -12.76
CA ARG A 118 -7.35 12.16 -13.46
C ARG A 118 -5.96 11.84 -14.00
N GLY A 119 -5.06 12.82 -14.07
CA GLY A 119 -3.76 12.68 -14.71
C GLY A 119 -2.60 12.52 -13.76
N GLN A 120 -1.96 13.63 -13.41
CA GLN A 120 -0.64 13.63 -12.79
C GLN A 120 -0.62 13.76 -11.26
N CYS A 121 -1.75 13.71 -10.59
CA CYS A 121 -1.80 13.83 -9.13
C CYS A 121 -1.40 12.52 -8.45
N HIS A 122 -1.11 12.62 -7.15
CA HIS A 122 -0.85 11.45 -6.31
C HIS A 122 -2.06 10.51 -6.28
N SER A 123 -1.82 9.19 -6.28
CA SER A 123 -2.90 8.18 -6.24
C SER A 123 -3.89 8.39 -5.10
N PHE A 124 -3.43 8.86 -3.95
CA PHE A 124 -4.31 9.23 -2.84
C PHE A 124 -5.25 10.37 -3.17
N GLU A 125 -4.77 11.44 -3.80
CA GLU A 125 -5.59 12.61 -4.15
C GLU A 125 -6.72 12.21 -5.10
N ARG A 126 -6.40 11.41 -6.12
CA ARG A 126 -7.40 10.87 -7.03
C ARG A 126 -8.49 10.07 -6.31
N LEU A 127 -8.10 9.15 -5.40
CA LEU A 127 -9.05 8.37 -4.61
C LEU A 127 -9.86 9.27 -3.66
N ASN A 128 -9.21 10.28 -3.09
CA ASN A 128 -9.86 11.23 -2.20
C ASN A 128 -10.94 12.04 -2.92
N GLN A 129 -10.67 12.44 -4.18
CA GLN A 129 -11.65 13.15 -5.00
C GLN A 129 -12.86 12.27 -5.39
N ILE A 130 -12.70 10.96 -5.51
CA ILE A 130 -13.84 10.04 -5.71
C ILE A 130 -14.83 10.15 -4.54
N ILE A 131 -14.33 10.15 -3.31
CA ILE A 131 -15.23 10.23 -2.14
C ILE A 131 -15.77 11.64 -1.94
N VAL A 132 -15.00 12.67 -2.26
CA VAL A 132 -15.45 14.08 -2.18
C VAL A 132 -16.58 14.33 -3.18
N SER A 133 -16.48 13.86 -4.42
CA SER A 133 -17.56 13.96 -5.41
C SER A 133 -18.84 13.26 -4.96
N ALA A 134 -18.73 12.23 -4.14
CA ALA A 134 -19.86 11.49 -3.56
C ALA A 134 -20.39 12.10 -2.23
N GLY A 135 -19.95 13.31 -1.85
CA GLY A 135 -20.43 14.04 -0.67
C GLY A 135 -19.74 13.66 0.65
N ILE A 136 -18.62 12.94 0.61
CA ILE A 136 -17.84 12.63 1.81
C ILE A 136 -16.72 13.66 1.97
N SER A 137 -16.55 14.23 3.17
CA SER A 137 -15.45 15.16 3.43
C SER A 137 -14.08 14.48 3.23
N PRO A 138 -13.04 15.23 2.80
CA PRO A 138 -11.75 14.65 2.43
C PRO A 138 -11.11 13.86 3.57
N ALA A 139 -10.43 12.77 3.21
CA ALA A 139 -9.60 11.99 4.12
C ALA A 139 -8.24 12.68 4.32
N LYS A 140 -7.62 12.47 5.49
CA LYS A 140 -6.23 12.89 5.73
C LYS A 140 -5.25 11.87 5.10
N PRO A 141 -4.09 12.30 4.59
CA PRO A 141 -3.09 11.43 3.98
C PRO A 141 -2.31 10.61 5.05
N LYS A 142 -3.03 9.77 5.79
CA LYS A 142 -2.48 8.94 6.87
C LYS A 142 -2.89 7.49 6.67
N PRO A 143 -2.10 6.68 5.94
CA PRO A 143 -2.39 5.27 5.75
C PRO A 143 -2.30 4.53 7.08
N SER A 144 -2.99 3.41 7.18
CA SER A 144 -3.05 2.70 8.45
C SER A 144 -3.44 1.24 8.24
N LEU A 145 -2.65 0.35 8.78
CA LEU A 145 -2.97 -1.04 9.01
C LEU A 145 -3.08 -1.27 10.52
N PRO A 146 -4.24 -1.65 11.06
CA PRO A 146 -4.38 -1.97 12.48
C PRO A 146 -3.48 -3.16 12.83
N ALA A 147 -2.74 -3.05 13.93
CA ALA A 147 -1.94 -4.15 14.44
C ALA A 147 -2.83 -5.31 14.90
N THR A 148 -2.39 -6.55 14.66
CA THR A 148 -2.99 -7.76 15.21
C THR A 148 -2.20 -8.22 16.43
N ALA A 149 -2.84 -8.92 17.37
CA ALA A 149 -2.14 -9.49 18.52
C ALA A 149 -0.98 -10.42 18.08
N ASP A 150 -1.21 -11.21 17.03
CA ASP A 150 -0.20 -12.08 16.44
C ASP A 150 1.00 -11.29 15.89
N ALA A 151 0.77 -10.23 15.11
CA ALA A 151 1.84 -9.38 14.57
C ALA A 151 2.66 -8.73 15.72
N ILE A 152 1.98 -8.22 16.74
CA ILE A 152 2.64 -7.62 17.90
C ILE A 152 3.53 -8.66 18.59
N SER A 153 2.98 -9.85 18.88
CA SER A 153 3.71 -10.94 19.56
C SER A 153 4.91 -11.43 18.76
N LYS A 154 4.70 -11.70 17.45
CA LYS A 154 5.76 -12.17 16.55
C LYS A 154 6.90 -11.15 16.45
N VAL A 155 6.59 -9.88 16.26
CA VAL A 155 7.59 -8.82 16.13
C VAL A 155 8.32 -8.59 17.46
N ALA A 156 7.63 -8.59 18.59
CA ALA A 156 8.26 -8.44 19.89
C ALA A 156 9.26 -9.57 20.21
N LYS A 157 8.87 -10.82 19.90
CA LYS A 157 9.75 -11.99 20.06
C LYS A 157 10.98 -11.87 19.14
N TRP A 158 10.77 -11.48 17.87
CA TRP A 158 11.85 -11.33 16.90
C TRP A 158 12.85 -10.25 17.33
N ILE A 159 12.38 -9.09 17.77
CA ILE A 159 13.20 -7.96 18.28
C ILE A 159 14.05 -8.44 19.47
N LYS A 160 13.43 -9.12 20.44
CA LYS A 160 14.13 -9.67 21.61
C LYS A 160 15.22 -10.66 21.22
N ASN A 161 14.92 -11.59 20.33
CA ASN A 161 15.87 -12.63 19.88
C ASN A 161 17.09 -12.06 19.17
N HIS A 162 16.97 -10.86 18.55
CA HIS A 162 18.07 -10.20 17.85
C HIS A 162 18.75 -9.09 18.69
N GLY A 163 18.44 -9.00 19.98
CA GLY A 163 19.02 -8.00 20.88
C GLY A 163 18.73 -6.57 20.43
N LEU A 164 17.55 -6.34 19.82
CA LEU A 164 17.10 -5.00 19.41
C LEU A 164 16.17 -4.41 20.48
N GLU A 165 16.07 -3.08 20.47
CA GLU A 165 15.13 -2.31 21.29
C GLU A 165 14.36 -1.32 20.43
N THR A 166 13.17 -0.95 20.87
CA THR A 166 12.36 0.05 20.17
C THR A 166 13.13 1.36 20.06
N GLY A 167 13.25 1.89 18.84
CA GLY A 167 13.94 3.15 18.53
C GLY A 167 15.45 3.05 18.39
N ASN A 168 16.08 1.88 18.59
CA ASN A 168 17.52 1.71 18.47
C ASN A 168 17.99 1.07 17.16
N PHE A 169 17.09 0.85 16.21
CA PHE A 169 17.42 0.29 14.91
C PHE A 169 16.67 1.01 13.78
N ILE A 170 17.18 0.86 12.58
CA ILE A 170 16.55 1.32 11.35
C ILE A 170 16.19 0.15 10.45
N ILE A 171 15.24 0.39 9.54
CA ILE A 171 14.86 -0.58 8.51
C ILE A 171 15.37 -0.09 7.17
N ILE A 172 16.04 -0.96 6.41
CA ILE A 172 16.44 -0.69 5.03
C ILE A 172 15.83 -1.72 4.10
N HIS A 173 15.21 -1.24 3.01
CA HIS A 173 14.77 -2.05 1.88
C HIS A 173 15.56 -1.64 0.64
N ALA A 174 16.59 -2.42 0.32
CA ALA A 174 17.45 -2.19 -0.84
C ALA A 174 16.90 -2.80 -2.13
N GLY A 175 15.91 -3.68 -2.02
CA GLY A 175 15.36 -4.46 -3.09
C GLY A 175 14.34 -3.76 -3.98
N SER A 176 13.92 -4.49 -4.99
CA SER A 176 12.77 -4.19 -5.84
C SER A 176 12.31 -5.47 -6.52
N SER A 177 11.11 -5.50 -7.12
CA SER A 177 10.70 -6.67 -7.90
C SER A 177 11.66 -6.92 -9.08
N LYS A 178 11.82 -8.19 -9.49
CA LYS A 178 12.66 -8.58 -10.64
C LYS A 178 12.32 -7.83 -11.94
N LYS A 179 11.07 -7.36 -12.09
CA LYS A 179 10.63 -6.59 -13.25
C LYS A 179 11.10 -5.13 -13.25
N HIS A 180 11.63 -4.65 -12.14
CA HIS A 180 11.95 -3.23 -11.92
C HIS A 180 13.30 -3.06 -11.22
N LEU A 181 14.33 -3.77 -11.67
CA LEU A 181 15.68 -3.71 -11.08
C LEU A 181 16.28 -2.30 -11.15
N SER A 182 15.94 -1.53 -12.18
CA SER A 182 16.36 -0.12 -12.31
C SER A 182 15.93 0.80 -11.16
N LYS A 183 15.02 0.34 -10.29
CA LYS A 183 14.65 1.07 -9.06
C LYS A 183 15.61 0.84 -7.90
N ARG A 184 16.51 -0.15 -7.98
CA ARG A 184 17.49 -0.43 -6.92
C ARG A 184 18.57 0.63 -6.94
N TRP A 185 18.72 1.37 -5.85
CA TRP A 185 19.85 2.26 -5.68
C TRP A 185 21.11 1.43 -5.37
N PRO A 186 22.25 1.63 -6.08
CA PRO A 186 23.37 0.71 -5.98
C PRO A 186 24.25 0.88 -4.72
N TYR A 187 24.15 2.01 -4.02
CA TYR A 187 25.06 2.37 -2.93
C TYR A 187 24.50 2.05 -1.53
N PHE A 188 23.66 1.04 -1.38
CA PHE A 188 23.14 0.66 -0.07
C PHE A 188 24.20 0.04 0.84
N ALA A 189 25.23 -0.61 0.30
CA ALA A 189 26.33 -1.16 1.09
C ALA A 189 27.14 -0.06 1.77
N GLU A 190 27.52 0.97 1.02
CA GLU A 190 28.28 2.12 1.52
C GLU A 190 27.47 2.95 2.53
N LEU A 191 26.19 3.13 2.26
CA LEU A 191 25.28 3.78 3.20
C LEU A 191 25.19 2.99 4.51
N ALA A 192 25.04 1.68 4.44
CA ALA A 192 24.98 0.82 5.60
C ALA A 192 26.28 0.83 6.39
N ALA A 193 27.44 0.76 5.73
CA ALA A 193 28.76 0.87 6.38
C ALA A 193 28.92 2.18 7.17
N THR A 194 28.33 3.25 6.69
CA THR A 194 28.34 4.53 7.38
C THR A 194 27.38 4.57 8.56
N LEU A 195 26.15 4.09 8.38
CA LEU A 195 25.09 4.17 9.40
C LEU A 195 25.31 3.16 10.54
N SER A 196 25.84 1.97 10.24
CA SER A 196 26.05 0.88 11.22
C SER A 196 26.99 1.24 12.35
N LYS A 197 27.83 2.27 12.18
CA LYS A 197 28.68 2.82 13.25
C LYS A 197 27.88 3.38 14.43
N ASN A 198 26.63 3.81 14.20
CA ASN A 198 25.83 4.51 15.18
C ASN A 198 24.46 3.89 15.45
N ILE A 199 23.99 3.00 14.58
CA ILE A 199 22.65 2.43 14.69
C ILE A 199 22.59 1.04 14.08
N LYS A 200 21.82 0.12 14.69
CA LYS A 200 21.58 -1.22 14.15
C LYS A 200 20.72 -1.17 12.90
N ILE A 201 21.04 -1.99 11.92
CA ILE A 201 20.35 -2.06 10.62
C ILE A 201 19.59 -3.39 10.53
N VAL A 202 18.35 -3.33 10.03
CA VAL A 202 17.53 -4.49 9.69
C VAL A 202 17.20 -4.42 8.20
N TRP A 203 17.72 -5.39 7.44
CA TRP A 203 17.42 -5.56 6.03
C TRP A 203 16.11 -6.30 5.85
N ILE A 204 15.15 -5.71 5.16
CA ILE A 204 13.88 -6.35 4.83
C ILE A 204 13.77 -6.59 3.34
N GLY A 205 13.02 -7.64 2.98
CA GLY A 205 12.79 -7.99 1.57
C GLY A 205 11.90 -9.20 1.42
N GLY A 206 11.55 -9.50 0.18
CA GLY A 206 10.85 -10.70 -0.24
C GLY A 206 11.76 -11.68 -0.98
N ASN A 207 11.14 -12.67 -1.64
CA ASN A 207 11.88 -13.70 -2.40
C ASN A 207 12.80 -13.12 -3.49
N ASP A 208 12.45 -11.97 -4.06
CA ASP A 208 13.27 -11.33 -5.10
C ASP A 208 14.54 -10.66 -4.53
N ASP A 209 14.64 -10.56 -3.19
CA ASP A 209 15.71 -9.83 -2.51
C ASP A 209 16.64 -10.72 -1.68
N ILE A 210 16.47 -12.06 -1.74
CA ILE A 210 17.22 -13.03 -0.91
C ILE A 210 18.73 -12.86 -1.11
N GLU A 211 19.22 -12.98 -2.34
CA GLU A 211 20.65 -12.90 -2.66
C GLU A 211 21.23 -11.53 -2.30
N LEU A 212 20.49 -10.45 -2.64
CA LEU A 212 20.91 -9.09 -2.32
C LEU A 212 21.07 -8.88 -0.82
N ASN A 213 20.05 -9.24 -0.05
CA ASN A 213 20.06 -9.00 1.40
C ASN A 213 21.02 -9.94 2.13
N GLN A 214 21.24 -11.15 1.63
CA GLN A 214 22.29 -12.03 2.13
C GLN A 214 23.66 -11.34 2.01
N HIS A 215 24.02 -10.89 0.81
CA HIS A 215 25.27 -10.19 0.56
C HIS A 215 25.41 -8.92 1.44
N LEU A 216 24.36 -8.07 1.51
CA LEU A 216 24.42 -6.84 2.30
C LEU A 216 24.57 -7.11 3.81
N SER A 217 23.97 -8.17 4.33
CA SER A 217 24.01 -8.52 5.75
C SER A 217 25.32 -9.18 6.19
N GLU A 218 26.11 -9.75 5.26
CA GLU A 218 27.47 -10.26 5.54
C GLU A 218 28.40 -9.15 6.03
N PHE A 219 28.18 -7.92 5.58
CA PHE A 219 29.00 -6.78 5.98
C PHE A 219 28.40 -6.03 7.17
N ASN A 220 27.08 -5.78 7.17
CA ASN A 220 26.43 -4.97 8.19
C ASN A 220 24.93 -5.28 8.31
N GLY A 221 24.47 -5.47 9.54
CA GLY A 221 23.05 -5.52 9.85
C GLY A 221 22.48 -6.95 9.96
N ILE A 222 21.20 -7.01 10.25
CA ILE A 222 20.44 -8.24 10.47
C ILE A 222 19.57 -8.52 9.26
N ASN A 223 19.69 -9.70 8.67
CA ASN A 223 18.86 -10.13 7.55
C ASN A 223 17.49 -10.60 8.05
N ALA A 224 16.44 -9.91 7.68
CA ALA A 224 15.05 -10.22 7.98
C ALA A 224 14.22 -10.50 6.70
N THR A 225 14.87 -10.96 5.64
CA THR A 225 14.22 -11.32 4.37
C THR A 225 13.22 -12.46 4.59
N ASN A 226 11.99 -12.29 4.11
CA ASN A 226 10.88 -13.24 4.28
C ASN A 226 10.40 -13.50 5.73
N GLU A 227 10.93 -12.80 6.73
CA GLU A 227 10.54 -12.99 8.14
C GLU A 227 9.14 -12.43 8.45
N PHE A 228 8.71 -11.41 7.71
CA PHE A 228 7.52 -10.64 8.03
C PHE A 228 6.50 -10.61 6.91
N ASN A 229 5.26 -10.96 7.23
CA ASN A 229 4.12 -10.59 6.40
C ASN A 229 3.85 -9.07 6.49
N VAL A 230 2.90 -8.58 5.70
CA VAL A 230 2.59 -7.14 5.60
C VAL A 230 2.23 -6.52 6.95
N LEU A 231 1.45 -7.20 7.79
CA LEU A 231 1.02 -6.69 9.10
C LEU A 231 2.19 -6.69 10.10
N CYS A 232 3.01 -7.73 10.09
CA CYS A 232 4.23 -7.79 10.90
C CYS A 232 5.24 -6.72 10.48
N LEU A 233 5.41 -6.48 9.16
CA LEU A 233 6.31 -5.44 8.67
C LEU A 233 5.85 -4.02 9.09
N ALA A 234 4.55 -3.75 9.05
CA ALA A 234 4.01 -2.50 9.57
C ALA A 234 4.23 -2.37 11.10
N GLU A 235 4.16 -3.48 11.84
CA GLU A 235 4.44 -3.47 13.29
C GLU A 235 5.94 -3.31 13.59
N LEU A 236 6.82 -3.97 12.83
CA LEU A 236 8.27 -3.76 12.94
C LEU A 236 8.62 -2.29 12.69
N GLY A 237 7.99 -1.67 11.68
CA GLY A 237 8.11 -0.26 11.43
C GLY A 237 7.80 0.61 12.66
N ARG A 238 6.75 0.28 13.44
CA ARG A 238 6.40 1.03 14.67
C ARG A 238 7.48 0.95 15.76
N LYS A 239 8.39 0.02 15.66
CA LYS A 239 9.50 -0.18 16.61
C LYS A 239 10.81 0.42 16.12
N ALA A 240 10.92 0.72 14.83
CA ALA A 240 12.12 1.30 14.24
C ALA A 240 12.19 2.82 14.46
N LYS A 241 13.41 3.38 14.37
CA LYS A 241 13.64 4.83 14.44
C LYS A 241 13.22 5.54 13.15
N PHE A 242 13.58 4.99 12.00
CA PHE A 242 13.18 5.41 10.66
C PHE A 242 13.43 4.29 9.65
N ALA A 243 13.01 4.51 8.40
CA ALA A 243 13.28 3.58 7.32
C ALA A 243 13.89 4.28 6.10
N ILE A 244 14.70 3.54 5.33
CA ILE A 244 15.21 3.93 4.02
C ILE A 244 14.78 2.87 3.01
N THR A 245 14.18 3.29 1.90
CA THR A 245 13.61 2.35 0.94
C THR A 245 13.77 2.85 -0.50
N ASN A 246 13.80 1.94 -1.45
CA ASN A 246 13.48 2.27 -2.84
C ASN A 246 11.96 2.51 -3.01
N ASP A 247 11.52 3.04 -4.18
CA ASP A 247 10.10 3.12 -4.58
C ASP A 247 9.52 1.71 -4.81
N SER A 248 8.96 1.13 -3.74
CA SER A 248 8.49 -0.25 -3.71
C SER A 248 7.37 -0.46 -2.68
N ALA A 249 6.75 -1.64 -2.65
CA ALA A 249 5.67 -1.95 -1.72
C ALA A 249 6.05 -1.79 -0.23
N PRO A 250 7.24 -2.17 0.26
CA PRO A 250 7.67 -1.92 1.64
C PRO A 250 7.63 -0.46 2.06
N MET A 251 7.95 0.49 1.16
CA MET A 251 7.80 1.92 1.41
C MET A 251 6.38 2.28 1.86
N HIS A 252 5.38 1.78 1.15
CA HIS A 252 3.97 2.03 1.49
C HIS A 252 3.56 1.33 2.78
N ILE A 253 3.99 0.08 3.00
CA ILE A 253 3.68 -0.66 4.24
C ILE A 253 4.22 0.08 5.46
N LEU A 254 5.48 0.51 5.40
CA LEU A 254 6.13 1.24 6.48
C LEU A 254 5.49 2.61 6.72
N SER A 255 4.85 3.24 5.71
CA SER A 255 4.11 4.48 5.90
C SER A 255 2.93 4.36 6.88
N CYS A 256 2.45 3.12 7.12
CA CYS A 256 1.44 2.84 8.15
C CYS A 256 1.97 2.91 9.60
N SER A 257 3.28 2.98 9.77
CA SER A 257 3.95 2.96 11.08
C SER A 257 4.17 4.34 11.69
N ALA A 258 3.90 5.40 10.93
CA ALA A 258 4.10 6.81 11.32
C ALA A 258 5.57 7.20 11.62
N ILE A 259 6.55 6.37 11.26
CA ILE A 259 7.98 6.70 11.34
C ILE A 259 8.43 7.53 10.13
N PRO A 260 9.55 8.26 10.20
CA PRO A 260 10.17 8.88 9.03
C PRO A 260 10.58 7.82 8.00
N ILE A 261 10.24 8.05 6.71
CA ILE A 261 10.62 7.17 5.60
C ILE A 261 11.35 7.99 4.55
N TYR A 262 12.62 7.70 4.38
CA TYR A 262 13.44 8.27 3.31
C TYR A 262 13.34 7.36 2.09
N ALA A 263 12.63 7.84 1.07
CA ALA A 263 12.34 7.05 -0.12
C ALA A 263 13.19 7.51 -1.30
N LEU A 264 13.95 6.57 -1.88
CA LEU A 264 14.82 6.79 -3.02
C LEU A 264 14.05 6.52 -4.31
N PHE A 265 13.97 7.52 -5.16
CA PHE A 265 13.30 7.46 -6.46
C PHE A 265 14.32 7.66 -7.59
N GLY A 266 14.44 6.65 -8.44
CA GLY A 266 15.21 6.71 -9.69
C GLY A 266 14.28 7.00 -10.88
N PRO A 267 13.90 5.98 -11.68
CA PRO A 267 13.19 6.17 -12.95
C PRO A 267 11.69 6.52 -12.80
N THR A 268 11.15 6.51 -11.60
CA THR A 268 9.72 6.72 -11.35
C THR A 268 9.42 8.12 -10.82
N ASN A 269 8.22 8.63 -11.12
CA ASN A 269 7.80 9.96 -10.67
C ASN A 269 7.26 9.93 -9.23
N PRO A 270 7.98 10.51 -8.25
CA PRO A 270 7.57 10.50 -6.85
C PRO A 270 6.26 11.24 -6.60
N LYS A 271 5.89 12.22 -7.42
CA LYS A 271 4.63 12.95 -7.28
C LYS A 271 3.40 12.05 -7.36
N ARG A 272 3.53 10.87 -7.97
CA ARG A 272 2.41 9.92 -8.16
C ARG A 272 2.28 8.88 -7.04
N THR A 273 3.40 8.47 -6.45
CA THR A 273 3.44 7.25 -5.62
C THR A 273 4.34 7.34 -4.40
N HIS A 274 4.81 8.51 -3.97
CA HIS A 274 5.61 8.59 -2.75
C HIS A 274 4.87 8.03 -1.51
N ALA A 275 5.60 7.68 -0.47
CA ALA A 275 5.01 7.24 0.80
C ALA A 275 4.05 8.30 1.32
N LEU A 276 2.79 7.92 1.54
CA LEU A 276 1.72 8.86 1.86
C LEU A 276 2.02 9.65 3.14
N GLY A 277 1.95 10.97 3.06
CA GLY A 277 2.31 11.88 4.14
C GLY A 277 3.82 12.11 4.35
N GLN A 278 4.68 11.59 3.46
CA GLN A 278 6.15 11.62 3.57
C GLN A 278 6.84 12.41 2.43
N ASN A 279 6.12 13.23 1.69
CA ASN A 279 6.62 13.95 0.51
C ASN A 279 7.93 14.73 0.75
N LYS A 280 8.14 15.27 1.96
CA LYS A 280 9.37 15.99 2.35
C LYS A 280 10.60 15.09 2.52
N ARG A 281 10.44 13.76 2.49
CA ARG A 281 11.50 12.76 2.68
C ARG A 281 11.76 11.95 1.42
N VAL A 282 11.26 12.42 0.29
CA VAL A 282 11.57 11.87 -1.02
C VAL A 282 12.95 12.36 -1.44
N ILE A 283 13.80 11.43 -1.81
CA ILE A 283 15.12 11.69 -2.41
C ILE A 283 15.03 11.17 -3.85
N SER A 284 15.09 12.06 -4.82
CA SER A 284 15.04 11.71 -6.23
C SER A 284 16.24 12.24 -6.98
N VAL A 285 16.70 11.47 -7.95
CA VAL A 285 17.69 11.96 -8.92
C VAL A 285 16.99 12.98 -9.81
N SER A 286 17.65 14.11 -10.08
CA SER A 286 17.13 15.15 -10.96
C SER A 286 16.88 14.60 -12.38
N SER A 287 16.00 15.24 -13.14
CA SER A 287 15.47 14.84 -14.44
C SER A 287 16.49 14.58 -15.57
N ASN A 288 17.78 14.66 -15.32
CA ASN A 288 18.86 14.34 -16.26
C ASN A 288 19.37 12.89 -16.15
N PHE A 289 18.69 12.03 -15.40
CA PHE A 289 19.06 10.63 -15.30
C PHE A 289 18.54 9.89 -16.53
N SER A 290 19.46 9.46 -17.40
CA SER A 290 19.14 8.57 -18.51
C SER A 290 18.84 7.17 -18.00
N PRO A 291 17.75 6.51 -18.41
CA PRO A 291 17.47 5.12 -18.07
C PRO A 291 18.51 4.12 -18.61
N ASP A 292 19.38 4.55 -19.50
CA ASP A 292 20.41 3.72 -20.17
C ASP A 292 21.71 3.55 -19.40
N ASP A 293 21.83 4.14 -18.21
CA ASP A 293 22.98 3.87 -17.35
C ASP A 293 22.87 2.46 -16.76
N SER A 294 23.44 1.48 -17.49
CA SER A 294 23.60 0.08 -17.14
C SER A 294 24.39 -0.19 -15.84
N LYS A 295 24.66 0.82 -15.07
CA LYS A 295 25.35 0.78 -13.76
C LYS A 295 24.46 0.42 -12.58
N PHE A 296 23.19 0.04 -12.82
CA PHE A 296 22.27 -0.43 -11.80
C PHE A 296 22.13 -1.97 -11.80
N THR A 297 23.17 -2.69 -12.22
CA THR A 297 23.24 -4.15 -12.09
C THR A 297 23.86 -4.57 -10.77
#